data_56ecfe4a6d91b2437f69efce478912b6
#
_entry.id   56ecfe4a6d91b2437f69efce478912b6
#
_cell.length_a   1.000
_cell.length_b   1.000
_cell.length_c   1.000
_cell.angle_alpha   90.00
_cell.angle_beta   90.00
_cell.angle_gamma   90.00
#
_symmetry.space_group_name_H-M   'P 1'
#
loop_
_entity.id
_entity.type
_entity.pdbx_description
1 polymer ?
#
loop_
_entity_poly.entity_id
_entity_poly.type
_entity_poly.pdbx_seq_one_letter_code
_entity_poly.pdbx_strand_id
1 'polypeptide(L)' 'MDNKTKELIAIGAAVTANCVPCFKFHFAKARDEEASDDEIREAVRVGRMVRKGAAKTWDDEIGKIFA' A
#
# COMPACT_ATOMS: atom_id res chain seq x y z
N MET A 1 -16.61 3.44 -9.69
CA MET A 1 -15.70 3.95 -8.65
C MET A 1 -15.14 5.28 -9.11
N ASP A 2 -15.11 6.27 -8.24
CA ASP A 2 -14.53 7.57 -8.62
C ASP A 2 -13.01 7.50 -8.72
N ASN A 3 -12.42 8.49 -9.40
CA ASN A 3 -10.99 8.50 -9.66
C ASN A 3 -10.15 8.65 -8.38
N LYS A 4 -10.61 9.44 -7.42
CA LYS A 4 -9.90 9.61 -6.17
C LYS A 4 -9.80 8.29 -5.41
N THR A 5 -10.90 7.57 -5.27
CA THR A 5 -10.93 6.27 -4.59
C THR A 5 -10.01 5.27 -5.30
N LYS A 6 -10.07 5.25 -6.63
CA LYS A 6 -9.22 4.36 -7.44
C LYS A 6 -7.74 4.63 -7.16
N GLU A 7 -7.33 5.89 -7.12
CA GLU A 7 -5.92 6.23 -6.87
C GLU A 7 -5.50 5.94 -5.43
N LEU A 8 -6.39 6.10 -4.46
CA LEU A 8 -6.10 5.72 -3.07
C LEU A 8 -5.90 4.21 -2.92
N ILE A 9 -6.72 3.42 -3.61
CA ILE A 9 -6.55 1.96 -3.65
C ILE A 9 -5.20 1.61 -4.27
N ALA A 10 -4.83 2.29 -5.37
CA ALA A 10 -3.55 2.05 -6.04
C ALA A 10 -2.36 2.39 -5.13
N ILE A 11 -2.46 3.46 -4.33
CA ILE A 11 -1.44 3.81 -3.34
C ILE A 11 -1.24 2.68 -2.33
N GLY A 12 -2.33 2.18 -1.76
CA GLY A 12 -2.26 1.05 -0.81
C GLY A 12 -1.65 -0.19 -1.45
N ALA A 13 -2.06 -0.50 -2.68
CA ALA A 13 -1.52 -1.63 -3.43
C ALA A 13 -0.02 -1.47 -3.69
N ALA A 14 0.43 -0.27 -4.06
CA ALA A 14 1.85 0.02 -4.31
C ALA A 14 2.70 -0.18 -3.06
N VAL A 15 2.20 0.26 -1.90
CA VAL A 15 2.89 0.06 -0.62
C VAL A 15 2.99 -1.43 -0.31
N THR A 16 1.89 -2.18 -0.44
CA THR A 16 1.87 -3.62 -0.20
C THR A 16 2.85 -4.35 -1.11
N ALA A 17 2.93 -3.93 -2.37
CA ALA A 17 3.81 -4.53 -3.38
C ALA A 17 5.27 -4.07 -3.31
N ASN A 18 5.60 -3.16 -2.39
CA ASN A 18 6.95 -2.57 -2.28
C ASN A 18 7.39 -1.87 -3.57
N CYS A 19 6.46 -1.23 -4.27
CA CYS A 19 6.76 -0.58 -5.56
C CYS A 19 6.85 0.94 -5.37
N VAL A 20 8.06 1.46 -5.20
CA VAL A 20 8.27 2.90 -5.02
C VAL A 20 7.85 3.71 -6.26
N PRO A 21 8.22 3.34 -7.50
CA PRO A 21 7.75 4.09 -8.67
C PRO A 21 6.22 4.09 -8.80
N CYS A 22 5.58 2.98 -8.48
CA CYS A 22 4.11 2.88 -8.50
C CYS A 22 3.50 3.86 -7.50
N PHE A 23 4.06 3.90 -6.29
CA PHE A 23 3.59 4.81 -5.25
C PHE A 23 3.70 6.28 -5.71
N LYS A 24 4.86 6.66 -6.24
CA LYS A 24 5.08 8.03 -6.71
C LYS A 24 4.10 8.43 -7.80
N PHE A 25 3.86 7.53 -8.74
CA PHE A 25 2.92 7.77 -9.85
C PHE A 25 1.50 7.98 -9.32
N HIS A 26 1.02 7.08 -8.47
CA HIS A 26 -0.36 7.16 -7.96
C HIS A 26 -0.53 8.25 -6.91
N PHE A 27 0.53 8.60 -6.18
CA PHE A 27 0.52 9.76 -5.29
C PHE A 27 0.21 11.04 -6.08
N ALA A 28 0.92 11.26 -7.19
CA ALA A 28 0.68 12.42 -8.04
C ALA A 28 -0.75 12.43 -8.61
N LYS A 29 -1.23 11.27 -9.04
CA LYS A 29 -2.60 11.10 -9.54
C LYS A 29 -3.64 11.41 -8.46
N ALA A 30 -3.41 10.93 -7.25
CA ALA A 30 -4.33 11.18 -6.12
C ALA A 30 -4.39 12.67 -5.81
N ARG A 31 -3.25 13.37 -5.87
CA ARG A 31 -3.22 14.83 -5.69
C ARG A 31 -4.02 15.54 -6.77
N ASP A 32 -3.92 15.10 -8.01
CA ASP A 32 -4.71 15.68 -9.11
C ASP A 32 -6.21 15.49 -8.89
N GLU A 33 -6.60 14.44 -8.19
CA GLU A 33 -7.99 14.15 -7.84
C GLU A 33 -8.38 14.72 -6.47
N GLU A 34 -7.58 15.65 -5.94
CA GLU A 34 -7.86 16.39 -4.72
C GLU A 34 -7.91 15.53 -3.45
N ALA A 35 -7.18 14.41 -3.44
CA ALA A 35 -7.04 13.62 -2.23
C ALA A 35 -6.26 14.41 -1.18
N SER A 36 -6.74 14.38 0.06
CA SER A 36 -6.08 15.04 1.17
C SER A 36 -4.87 14.23 1.65
N ASP A 37 -3.97 14.90 2.37
CA ASP A 37 -2.86 14.22 3.03
C ASP A 37 -3.34 13.10 3.95
N ASP A 38 -4.42 13.35 4.70
CA ASP A 38 -4.97 12.35 5.62
C ASP A 38 -5.51 11.13 4.87
N GLU A 39 -6.18 11.34 3.74
CA GLU A 39 -6.66 10.24 2.90
C GLU A 39 -5.50 9.40 2.36
N ILE A 40 -4.45 10.06 1.89
CA ILE A 40 -3.27 9.37 1.35
C ILE A 40 -2.55 8.60 2.46
N ARG A 41 -2.37 9.23 3.63
CA ARG A 41 -1.74 8.56 4.78
C ARG A 41 -2.52 7.33 5.22
N GLU A 42 -3.85 7.40 5.19
CA GLU A 42 -4.70 6.26 5.53
C GLU A 42 -4.50 5.11 4.53
N ALA A 43 -4.44 5.41 3.24
CA ALA A 43 -4.16 4.40 2.21
C ALA A 43 -2.80 3.74 2.43
N VAL A 44 -1.78 4.54 2.76
CA VAL A 44 -0.43 4.05 3.08
C VAL A 44 -0.47 3.15 4.31
N ARG A 45 -1.18 3.57 5.36
CA ARG A 45 -1.31 2.81 6.60
C ARG A 45 -1.92 1.42 6.34
N VAL A 46 -2.98 1.37 5.54
CA VAL A 46 -3.63 0.11 5.18
C VAL A 46 -2.68 -0.79 4.38
N GLY A 47 -1.97 -0.22 3.41
CA GLY A 47 -0.99 -0.97 2.63
C GLY A 47 0.14 -1.55 3.47
N ARG A 48 0.63 -0.78 4.44
CA ARG A 48 1.65 -1.26 5.39
C ARG A 48 1.13 -2.40 6.25
N MET A 49 -0.12 -2.30 6.69
CA MET A 49 -0.76 -3.33 7.51
C MET A 49 -0.82 -4.67 6.75
N VAL A 50 -1.25 -4.63 5.51
CA VAL A 50 -1.33 -5.83 4.66
C VAL A 50 0.07 -6.41 4.41
N ARG A 51 1.04 -5.55 4.07
CA ARG A 51 2.43 -5.96 3.84
C ARG A 51 3.05 -6.62 5.07
N LYS A 52 2.81 -6.05 6.25
CA LYS A 52 3.31 -6.60 7.51
C LYS A 52 2.72 -7.99 7.78
N GLY A 53 1.42 -8.17 7.53
CA GLY A 53 0.77 -9.47 7.68
C GLY A 53 1.36 -10.51 6.73
N ALA A 54 1.60 -10.14 5.48
CA ALA A 54 2.23 -11.03 4.50
C ALA A 54 3.65 -11.41 4.92
N ALA A 55 4.43 -10.45 5.39
CA ALA A 55 5.79 -10.69 5.87
C ALA A 55 5.80 -11.67 7.06
N LYS A 56 4.87 -11.49 8.00
CA LYS A 56 4.76 -12.38 9.15
C LYS A 56 4.50 -13.83 8.74
N THR A 57 3.62 -14.06 7.78
CA THR A 57 3.33 -15.40 7.28
C THR A 57 4.56 -16.06 6.67
N TRP A 58 5.34 -15.28 5.89
CA TRP A 58 6.61 -15.77 5.35
C TRP A 58 7.59 -16.15 6.46
N ASP A 59 7.77 -15.27 7.45
CA ASP A 59 8.68 -15.50 8.55
C ASP A 59 8.30 -16.74 9.36
N ASP A 60 7.00 -16.92 9.59
CA ASP A 60 6.47 -18.11 10.28
C ASP A 60 6.79 -19.39 9.49
N GLU A 61 6.62 -19.38 8.19
CA GLU A 61 6.92 -20.55 7.34
C GLU A 61 8.42 -20.85 7.31
N ILE A 62 9.25 -19.83 7.20
CA ILE A 62 10.70 -20.00 7.24
C ILE A 62 11.12 -20.61 8.58
N GLY A 63 10.54 -20.13 9.68
CA GLY A 63 10.81 -20.67 11.02
C GLY A 63 10.48 -22.15 11.13
N LYS A 64 9.39 -22.61 10.51
CA LYS A 64 9.02 -24.02 10.50
C LYS A 64 10.04 -24.87 9.77
N ILE A 65 10.59 -24.36 8.65
CA ILE A 65 11.56 -25.08 7.83
C ILE A 65 12.87 -25.31 8.60
N PHE A 66 13.29 -24.33 9.41
CA PHE A 66 14.55 -24.36 10.15
C PHE A 66 14.39 -24.75 11.62
N ALA A 67 13.22 -25.11 12.05
CA ALA A 67 12.96 -25.45 13.47
C ALA A 67 13.56 -26.80 13.88
#